data_e238e38cc6ba9a04ae89c131322748cf
#
_entry.id   e238e38cc6ba9a04ae89c131322748cf
#
_cell.length_a   1.000
_cell.length_b   1.000
_cell.length_c   1.000
_cell.angle_alpha   90.00
_cell.angle_beta   90.00
_cell.angle_gamma   90.00
#
_symmetry.space_group_name_H-M   'P 1'
#
loop_
_entity.id
_entity.type
_entity.pdbx_description
1 polymer ?
#
loop_
_entity_poly.entity_id
_entity_poly.type
_entity_poly.pdbx_seq_one_letter_code
_entity_poly.pdbx_strand_id
1 'polypeptide(L)'
;LLSNFAAYLVIGARALYGVLPIGDVLLYAGSVTRAMSDLQTFLATGSEFDYINSYLSTYEDFIAQPSMAYDGTLPIEKRDDGQYEFAFHDVSFSYPGTNIPVLEHVTLSFAVGEKTALVGRNGAGKTTLIKLLCRLYEPTSGYIPLNGIDIRKYSYKEYTQAFSVVFQDFHLFSLPLDENIAAGTEIDEAALQSSLAKVGLTDRVQQLPQGVRTRLYNNNGSGVDLSGGEAQRTAIARALYKDAPFVILDEPTAALDPIAEAEIYEQFSQMTAGKTAVYISHRMSSCKFCDRIIVLDHGRIAEDGTHDTLLANHGIYANLYETQAQYYT
;
A
#
# COMPACT_ATOMS: atom_id res chain seq x y z
N LEU A 1 -51.57 16.11 -5.19
CA LEU A 1 -52.91 15.63 -5.53
C LEU A 1 -53.99 16.44 -4.82
N LEU A 2 -53.99 16.55 -3.48
CA LEU A 2 -54.98 17.29 -2.70
C LEU A 2 -55.07 18.79 -3.06
N SER A 3 -53.93 19.46 -3.29
CA SER A 3 -53.86 20.87 -3.65
C SER A 3 -54.46 21.15 -5.04
N ASN A 4 -54.19 20.28 -6.02
CA ASN A 4 -54.78 20.40 -7.35
C ASN A 4 -56.31 20.19 -7.31
N PHE A 5 -56.76 19.20 -6.51
CA PHE A 5 -58.18 18.94 -6.32
C PHE A 5 -58.92 20.14 -5.70
N ALA A 6 -58.34 20.74 -4.66
CA ALA A 6 -58.90 21.93 -4.03
C ALA A 6 -58.98 23.13 -5.01
N ALA A 7 -57.95 23.35 -5.82
CA ALA A 7 -57.90 24.38 -6.83
C ALA A 7 -58.99 24.18 -7.91
N TYR A 8 -59.13 22.96 -8.42
CA TYR A 8 -60.18 22.64 -9.40
C TYR A 8 -61.60 22.79 -8.83
N LEU A 9 -61.79 22.46 -7.55
CA LEU A 9 -63.04 22.60 -6.86
C LEU A 9 -63.48 24.10 -6.77
N VAL A 10 -62.48 24.96 -6.43
CA VAL A 10 -62.77 26.46 -6.37
C VAL A 10 -63.03 27.02 -7.75
N ILE A 11 -62.25 26.64 -8.78
CA ILE A 11 -62.47 27.14 -10.15
C ILE A 11 -63.81 26.66 -10.70
N GLY A 12 -64.14 25.37 -10.48
CA GLY A 12 -65.41 24.79 -10.91
C GLY A 12 -66.64 25.46 -10.21
N ALA A 13 -66.51 25.67 -8.90
CA ALA A 13 -67.58 26.39 -8.16
C ALA A 13 -67.80 27.82 -8.69
N ARG A 14 -66.76 28.59 -8.96
CA ARG A 14 -66.88 29.95 -9.53
C ARG A 14 -67.46 29.95 -10.93
N ALA A 15 -67.16 28.90 -11.74
CA ALA A 15 -67.82 28.77 -13.06
C ALA A 15 -69.32 28.46 -12.96
N LEU A 16 -69.73 27.58 -12.03
CA LEU A 16 -71.10 27.24 -11.77
C LEU A 16 -71.95 28.44 -11.27
N TYR A 17 -71.32 29.32 -10.50
CA TYR A 17 -71.99 30.58 -10.04
C TYR A 17 -71.93 31.71 -11.07
N GLY A 18 -71.51 31.46 -12.30
CA GLY A 18 -71.47 32.42 -13.39
C GLY A 18 -70.46 33.55 -13.24
N VAL A 19 -69.51 33.40 -12.33
CA VAL A 19 -68.44 34.38 -12.05
C VAL A 19 -67.30 34.26 -13.06
N LEU A 20 -67.11 33.04 -13.69
CA LEU A 20 -66.07 32.77 -14.67
C LEU A 20 -66.66 32.25 -15.97
N PRO A 21 -66.28 32.80 -17.14
CA PRO A 21 -66.61 32.25 -18.46
C PRO A 21 -66.06 30.84 -18.61
N ILE A 22 -66.75 29.96 -19.30
CA ILE A 22 -66.28 28.53 -19.49
C ILE A 22 -64.91 28.46 -20.17
N GLY A 23 -64.61 29.39 -21.08
CA GLY A 23 -63.25 29.44 -21.71
C GLY A 23 -62.11 29.72 -20.72
N ASP A 24 -62.35 30.51 -19.68
CA ASP A 24 -61.33 30.86 -18.68
C ASP A 24 -61.09 29.74 -17.67
N VAL A 25 -62.07 28.83 -17.49
CA VAL A 25 -61.92 27.66 -16.60
C VAL A 25 -60.75 26.80 -17.01
N LEU A 26 -60.61 26.54 -18.31
CA LEU A 26 -59.46 25.73 -18.84
C LEU A 26 -58.11 26.45 -18.66
N LEU A 27 -58.12 27.78 -18.87
CA LEU A 27 -56.92 28.61 -18.72
C LEU A 27 -56.45 28.67 -17.25
N TYR A 28 -57.32 28.86 -16.29
CA TYR A 28 -57.01 28.90 -14.88
C TYR A 28 -56.65 27.52 -14.35
N ALA A 29 -57.35 26.46 -14.78
CA ALA A 29 -57.01 25.10 -14.42
C ALA A 29 -55.58 24.71 -14.90
N GLY A 30 -55.26 25.03 -16.16
CA GLY A 30 -53.94 24.82 -16.73
C GLY A 30 -52.83 25.61 -15.99
N SER A 31 -53.11 26.88 -15.67
CA SER A 31 -52.18 27.75 -14.96
C SER A 31 -51.84 27.25 -13.54
N VAL A 32 -52.90 26.81 -12.80
CA VAL A 32 -52.71 26.25 -11.46
C VAL A 32 -51.95 24.96 -11.50
N THR A 33 -52.24 24.06 -12.44
CA THR A 33 -51.49 22.79 -12.60
C THR A 33 -50.02 23.06 -12.89
N ARG A 34 -49.74 24.03 -13.77
CA ARG A 34 -48.37 24.41 -14.13
C ARG A 34 -47.61 25.00 -12.92
N ALA A 35 -48.25 25.95 -12.23
CA ALA A 35 -47.64 26.54 -11.03
C ALA A 35 -47.35 25.51 -9.93
N MET A 36 -48.25 24.55 -9.73
CA MET A 36 -48.00 23.45 -8.77
C MET A 36 -46.89 22.51 -9.21
N SER A 37 -46.78 22.21 -10.51
CA SER A 37 -45.70 21.43 -11.07
C SER A 37 -44.35 22.14 -10.89
N ASP A 38 -44.30 23.43 -11.21
CA ASP A 38 -43.10 24.25 -11.07
C ASP A 38 -42.65 24.34 -9.59
N LEU A 39 -43.62 24.50 -8.67
CA LEU A 39 -43.33 24.48 -7.24
C LEU A 39 -42.78 23.12 -6.76
N GLN A 40 -43.37 22.02 -7.23
CA GLN A 40 -42.86 20.68 -6.90
C GLN A 40 -41.44 20.46 -7.43
N THR A 41 -41.17 20.89 -8.66
CA THR A 41 -39.83 20.83 -9.25
C THR A 41 -38.84 21.66 -8.44
N PHE A 42 -39.23 22.89 -8.06
CA PHE A 42 -38.37 23.74 -7.23
C PHE A 42 -38.01 23.10 -5.88
N LEU A 43 -39.01 22.51 -5.20
CA LEU A 43 -38.79 21.83 -3.92
C LEU A 43 -37.92 20.57 -4.08
N ALA A 44 -38.14 19.80 -5.15
CA ALA A 44 -37.32 18.63 -5.45
C ALA A 44 -35.86 18.99 -5.75
N THR A 45 -35.64 20.05 -6.56
CA THR A 45 -34.30 20.57 -6.86
C THR A 45 -33.60 21.08 -5.59
N GLY A 46 -34.32 21.71 -4.66
CA GLY A 46 -33.79 22.11 -3.36
C GLY A 46 -33.26 20.93 -2.55
N SER A 47 -34.04 19.84 -2.49
CA SER A 47 -33.60 18.60 -1.80
C SER A 47 -32.41 17.93 -2.47
N GLU A 48 -32.35 17.98 -3.79
CA GLU A 48 -31.20 17.46 -4.56
C GLU A 48 -29.93 18.28 -4.31
N PHE A 49 -30.10 19.60 -4.19
CA PHE A 49 -29.01 20.51 -3.86
C PHE A 49 -28.42 20.23 -2.46
N ASP A 50 -29.28 20.02 -1.45
CA ASP A 50 -28.81 19.63 -0.11
C ASP A 50 -28.06 18.30 -0.10
N TYR A 51 -28.52 17.33 -0.89
CA TYR A 51 -27.88 16.05 -1.06
C TYR A 51 -26.48 16.19 -1.69
N ILE A 52 -26.35 16.93 -2.78
CA ILE A 52 -25.07 17.22 -3.46
C ILE A 52 -24.12 17.96 -2.52
N ASN A 53 -24.63 18.95 -1.77
CA ASN A 53 -23.84 19.72 -0.83
C ASN A 53 -23.28 18.86 0.30
N SER A 54 -24.04 17.86 0.76
CA SER A 54 -23.56 16.86 1.74
C SER A 54 -22.40 16.02 1.21
N TYR A 55 -22.45 15.61 -0.06
CA TYR A 55 -21.31 14.92 -0.70
C TYR A 55 -20.11 15.82 -0.84
N LEU A 56 -20.32 17.06 -1.25
CA LEU A 56 -19.24 18.03 -1.41
C LEU A 56 -18.54 18.29 -0.07
N SER A 57 -19.30 18.46 1.01
CA SER A 57 -18.72 18.66 2.34
C SER A 57 -17.91 17.44 2.80
N THR A 58 -18.37 16.21 2.53
CA THR A 58 -17.62 14.98 2.84
C THR A 58 -16.31 14.91 2.05
N TYR A 59 -16.34 15.33 0.78
CA TYR A 59 -15.17 15.41 -0.07
C TYR A 59 -14.18 16.49 0.41
N GLU A 60 -14.69 17.67 0.78
CA GLU A 60 -13.88 18.76 1.35
C GLU A 60 -13.23 18.33 2.66
N ASP A 61 -13.98 17.66 3.55
CA ASP A 61 -13.47 17.12 4.81
C ASP A 61 -12.36 16.08 4.57
N PHE A 62 -12.51 15.24 3.53
CA PHE A 62 -11.50 14.27 3.14
C PHE A 62 -10.22 14.94 2.65
N ILE A 63 -10.33 15.95 1.79
CA ILE A 63 -9.15 16.67 1.27
C ILE A 63 -8.51 17.56 2.34
N ALA A 64 -9.30 18.10 3.25
CA ALA A 64 -8.83 18.95 4.34
C ALA A 64 -8.11 18.14 5.44
N GLN A 65 -8.16 16.80 5.41
CA GLN A 65 -7.43 16.00 6.37
C GLN A 65 -5.94 16.32 6.29
N PRO A 66 -5.32 16.77 7.40
CA PRO A 66 -3.88 17.05 7.39
C PRO A 66 -3.13 15.76 7.05
N SER A 67 -2.11 15.87 6.22
CA SER A 67 -1.17 14.77 6.03
C SER A 67 -0.66 14.34 7.42
N MET A 68 -0.86 13.08 7.77
CA MET A 68 -0.40 12.55 9.06
C MET A 68 1.13 12.53 9.18
N ALA A 69 1.84 12.63 8.06
CA ALA A 69 3.29 12.68 8.03
C ALA A 69 3.77 14.14 8.10
N TYR A 70 4.47 14.47 9.16
CA TYR A 70 5.29 15.68 9.19
C TYR A 70 6.31 15.58 8.05
N ASP A 71 6.25 16.49 7.11
CA ASP A 71 7.23 16.55 6.02
C ASP A 71 8.43 17.36 6.51
N GLY A 72 9.50 16.63 6.86
CA GLY A 72 10.76 17.23 7.23
C GLY A 72 11.38 17.99 6.03
N THR A 73 12.31 18.85 6.30
CA THR A 73 12.93 19.71 5.27
C THR A 73 14.35 19.29 4.90
N LEU A 74 14.94 18.33 5.63
CA LEU A 74 16.30 17.90 5.36
C LEU A 74 16.33 16.98 4.13
N PRO A 75 17.21 17.26 3.17
CA PRO A 75 17.51 16.30 2.11
C PRO A 75 18.25 15.09 2.68
N ILE A 76 18.08 13.92 2.05
CA ILE A 76 19.00 12.82 2.31
C ILE A 76 20.32 13.12 1.62
N GLU A 77 21.36 13.17 2.42
CA GLU A 77 22.72 13.30 1.89
C GLU A 77 23.04 12.04 1.05
N LYS A 78 23.27 12.27 -0.26
CA LYS A 78 23.73 11.21 -1.14
C LYS A 78 25.17 10.91 -0.75
N ARG A 79 25.37 9.79 -0.06
CA ARG A 79 26.71 9.32 0.27
C ARG A 79 27.26 8.52 -0.91
N ASP A 80 28.43 8.89 -1.39
CA ASP A 80 29.11 8.19 -2.48
C ASP A 80 29.47 6.75 -2.12
N ASP A 81 29.56 6.45 -0.81
CA ASP A 81 29.79 5.12 -0.28
C ASP A 81 28.52 4.25 -0.19
N GLY A 82 27.33 4.82 -0.49
CA GLY A 82 26.05 4.13 -0.39
C GLY A 82 25.67 3.65 1.03
N GLN A 83 26.43 4.09 2.04
CA GLN A 83 26.29 3.60 3.40
C GLN A 83 25.22 4.36 4.16
N TYR A 84 24.11 3.69 4.41
CA TYR A 84 22.98 4.20 5.20
C TYR A 84 22.76 3.31 6.41
N GLU A 85 22.99 3.85 7.60
CA GLU A 85 22.76 3.18 8.87
C GLU A 85 21.38 3.56 9.43
N PHE A 86 20.53 2.58 9.63
CA PHE A 86 19.25 2.72 10.31
C PHE A 86 19.30 2.09 11.69
N ALA A 87 18.67 2.77 12.65
CA ALA A 87 18.51 2.21 13.99
C ALA A 87 17.10 2.48 14.55
N PHE A 88 16.74 1.72 15.54
CA PHE A 88 15.57 1.92 16.41
C PHE A 88 16.08 2.20 17.81
N HIS A 89 15.63 3.27 18.45
CA HIS A 89 15.99 3.61 19.80
C HIS A 89 14.76 3.60 20.70
N ASP A 90 14.62 2.56 21.50
CA ASP A 90 13.55 2.36 22.47
C ASP A 90 12.16 2.57 21.88
N VAL A 91 11.94 2.02 20.68
CA VAL A 91 10.74 2.24 19.88
C VAL A 91 9.60 1.37 20.38
N SER A 92 8.47 2.00 20.73
CA SER A 92 7.20 1.31 20.98
C SER A 92 6.13 1.83 20.03
N PHE A 93 5.20 0.95 19.65
CA PHE A 93 4.14 1.30 18.69
C PHE A 93 2.84 0.56 18.94
N SER A 94 1.73 1.32 18.85
CA SER A 94 0.35 0.80 18.76
C SER A 94 -0.34 1.41 17.54
N TYR A 95 -1.16 0.62 16.84
CA TYR A 95 -1.92 1.15 15.71
C TYR A 95 -2.96 2.18 16.15
N PRO A 96 -3.25 3.20 15.32
CA PRO A 96 -4.30 4.17 15.60
C PRO A 96 -5.63 3.50 15.95
N GLY A 97 -6.30 4.01 17.00
CA GLY A 97 -7.57 3.46 17.47
C GLY A 97 -7.45 2.25 18.42
N THR A 98 -6.24 1.79 18.73
CA THR A 98 -6.00 0.74 19.72
C THR A 98 -4.94 1.17 20.74
N ASN A 99 -5.05 0.66 21.97
CA ASN A 99 -4.04 0.83 23.01
C ASN A 99 -3.19 -0.44 23.19
N ILE A 100 -3.34 -1.42 22.29
CA ILE A 100 -2.59 -2.68 22.38
C ILE A 100 -1.23 -2.45 21.70
N PRO A 101 -0.12 -2.55 22.43
CA PRO A 101 1.19 -2.40 21.85
C PRO A 101 1.50 -3.57 20.92
N VAL A 102 2.01 -3.26 19.73
CA VAL A 102 2.47 -4.24 18.74
C VAL A 102 4.00 -4.36 18.79
N LEU A 103 4.68 -3.26 19.11
CA LEU A 103 6.11 -3.23 19.37
C LEU A 103 6.34 -2.55 20.71
N GLU A 104 7.26 -3.11 21.51
CA GLU A 104 7.58 -2.63 22.85
C GLU A 104 9.10 -2.55 23.06
N HIS A 105 9.60 -1.34 23.30
CA HIS A 105 10.98 -1.07 23.65
C HIS A 105 12.00 -1.69 22.69
N VAL A 106 11.72 -1.62 21.37
CA VAL A 106 12.60 -2.17 20.33
C VAL A 106 13.81 -1.27 20.18
N THR A 107 15.00 -1.83 20.41
CA THR A 107 16.29 -1.19 20.15
C THR A 107 17.10 -2.11 19.25
N LEU A 108 17.43 -1.63 18.06
CA LEU A 108 18.15 -2.41 17.06
C LEU A 108 18.82 -1.48 16.03
N SER A 109 19.90 -1.92 15.40
CA SER A 109 20.53 -1.25 14.26
C SER A 109 20.72 -2.22 13.11
N PHE A 110 20.65 -1.72 11.88
CA PHE A 110 20.99 -2.46 10.68
C PHE A 110 22.37 -2.00 10.21
N ALA A 111 23.33 -2.94 10.18
CA ALA A 111 24.66 -2.62 9.70
C ALA A 111 24.66 -2.45 8.18
N VAL A 112 25.51 -1.56 7.72
CA VAL A 112 25.64 -1.24 6.30
C VAL A 112 26.14 -2.44 5.50
N GLY A 113 25.46 -2.76 4.40
CA GLY A 113 25.80 -3.91 3.55
C GLY A 113 25.42 -5.26 4.12
N GLU A 114 24.81 -5.30 5.31
CA GLU A 114 24.39 -6.53 5.99
C GLU A 114 23.04 -7.03 5.45
N LYS A 115 22.91 -8.33 5.29
CA LYS A 115 21.67 -9.02 5.00
C LYS A 115 21.10 -9.55 6.30
N THR A 116 20.06 -8.90 6.80
CA THR A 116 19.42 -9.24 8.07
C THR A 116 18.11 -9.98 7.82
N ALA A 117 17.93 -11.17 8.40
CA ALA A 117 16.63 -11.85 8.46
C ALA A 117 15.86 -11.40 9.70
N LEU A 118 14.61 -11.02 9.52
CA LEU A 118 13.67 -10.74 10.60
C LEU A 118 12.67 -11.88 10.70
N VAL A 119 12.76 -12.67 11.75
CA VAL A 119 11.97 -13.88 11.97
C VAL A 119 11.13 -13.79 13.24
N GLY A 120 10.14 -14.66 13.36
CA GLY A 120 9.26 -14.72 14.53
C GLY A 120 7.88 -15.23 14.15
N ARG A 121 7.06 -15.53 15.15
CA ARG A 121 5.68 -16.01 14.95
C ARG A 121 4.80 -14.98 14.26
N ASN A 122 3.65 -15.44 13.72
CA ASN A 122 2.65 -14.54 13.18
C ASN A 122 2.18 -13.58 14.27
N GLY A 123 2.04 -12.29 13.94
CA GLY A 123 1.67 -11.26 14.89
C GLY A 123 2.81 -10.77 15.81
N ALA A 124 4.06 -11.24 15.65
CA ALA A 124 5.19 -10.79 16.47
C ALA A 124 5.61 -9.31 16.22
N GLY A 125 5.08 -8.65 15.17
CA GLY A 125 5.39 -7.25 14.86
C GLY A 125 6.35 -7.03 13.69
N LYS A 126 6.77 -8.06 12.96
CA LYS A 126 7.75 -7.98 11.86
C LYS A 126 7.38 -6.95 10.78
N THR A 127 6.22 -7.11 10.16
CA THR A 127 5.71 -6.16 9.14
C THR A 127 5.49 -4.76 9.71
N THR A 128 5.10 -4.66 11.00
CA THR A 128 4.93 -3.38 11.69
C THR A 128 6.26 -2.64 11.82
N LEU A 129 7.34 -3.35 12.17
CA LEU A 129 8.69 -2.78 12.24
C LEU A 129 9.12 -2.20 10.89
N ILE A 130 8.87 -2.92 9.79
CA ILE A 130 9.15 -2.43 8.44
C ILE A 130 8.27 -1.21 8.08
N LYS A 131 6.99 -1.23 8.43
CA LYS A 131 6.10 -0.08 8.19
C LYS A 131 6.57 1.19 8.91
N LEU A 132 7.10 1.07 10.12
CA LEU A 132 7.73 2.19 10.83
C LEU A 132 9.02 2.63 10.16
N LEU A 133 9.88 1.69 9.74
CA LEU A 133 11.09 1.99 9.01
C LEU A 133 10.80 2.73 7.69
N CYS A 134 9.74 2.38 6.99
CA CYS A 134 9.29 3.07 5.77
C CYS A 134 8.53 4.38 6.03
N ARG A 135 8.40 4.83 7.28
CA ARG A 135 7.58 6.01 7.68
C ARG A 135 6.12 5.95 7.23
N LEU A 136 5.55 4.75 7.10
CA LEU A 136 4.10 4.60 6.89
C LEU A 136 3.31 4.85 8.17
N TYR A 137 3.96 4.74 9.32
CA TYR A 137 3.46 5.11 10.64
C TYR A 137 4.58 5.77 11.43
N GLU A 138 4.20 6.54 12.45
CA GLU A 138 5.14 7.10 13.42
C GLU A 138 5.14 6.27 14.71
N PRO A 139 6.30 6.09 15.38
CA PRO A 139 6.36 5.38 16.64
C PRO A 139 5.57 6.13 17.72
N THR A 140 4.92 5.38 18.64
CA THR A 140 4.22 5.95 19.79
C THR A 140 5.22 6.52 20.81
N SER A 141 6.37 5.87 20.95
CA SER A 141 7.52 6.37 21.75
C SER A 141 8.83 5.92 21.13
N GLY A 142 9.93 6.57 21.52
CA GLY A 142 11.23 6.36 20.92
C GLY A 142 11.40 7.11 19.58
N TYR A 143 12.45 6.79 18.85
CA TYR A 143 12.73 7.40 17.54
C TYR A 143 13.57 6.47 16.66
N ILE A 144 13.53 6.73 15.35
CA ILE A 144 14.24 5.94 14.33
C ILE A 144 15.21 6.92 13.62
N PRO A 145 16.52 6.82 13.81
CA PRO A 145 17.48 7.61 13.07
C PRO A 145 17.94 6.92 11.78
N LEU A 146 18.21 7.73 10.77
CA LEU A 146 19.02 7.43 9.61
C LEU A 146 20.32 8.23 9.74
N ASN A 147 21.47 7.56 9.79
CA ASN A 147 22.77 8.21 10.00
C ASN A 147 22.80 9.16 11.22
N GLY A 148 22.14 8.77 12.31
CA GLY A 148 22.06 9.52 13.55
C GLY A 148 21.03 10.66 13.57
N ILE A 149 20.33 10.93 12.46
CA ILE A 149 19.29 11.97 12.36
C ILE A 149 17.93 11.29 12.31
N ASP A 150 16.99 11.71 13.18
CA ASP A 150 15.62 11.21 13.20
C ASP A 150 14.98 11.31 11.82
N ILE A 151 14.42 10.19 11.33
CA ILE A 151 13.82 10.09 10.00
C ILE A 151 12.69 11.09 9.76
N ARG A 152 12.04 11.58 10.80
CA ARG A 152 10.99 12.62 10.72
C ARG A 152 11.51 13.96 10.20
N LYS A 153 12.80 14.24 10.35
CA LYS A 153 13.42 15.49 9.89
C LYS A 153 13.70 15.53 8.40
N TYR A 154 13.74 14.38 7.75
CA TYR A 154 13.97 14.31 6.29
C TYR A 154 12.70 14.59 5.50
N SER A 155 12.85 15.14 4.29
CA SER A 155 11.79 15.19 3.29
C SER A 155 11.28 13.78 3.00
N TYR A 156 9.96 13.57 3.11
CA TYR A 156 9.35 12.25 2.91
C TYR A 156 9.63 11.70 1.52
N LYS A 157 9.56 12.57 0.51
CA LYS A 157 9.82 12.20 -0.89
C LYS A 157 11.24 11.66 -1.08
N GLU A 158 12.23 12.30 -0.49
CA GLU A 158 13.63 11.86 -0.59
C GLU A 158 13.89 10.64 0.27
N TYR A 159 13.33 10.61 1.49
CA TYR A 159 13.44 9.48 2.40
C TYR A 159 12.95 8.18 1.75
N THR A 160 11.79 8.23 1.10
CA THR A 160 11.24 7.04 0.43
C THR A 160 12.08 6.57 -0.75
N GLN A 161 12.92 7.43 -1.35
CA GLN A 161 13.84 7.02 -2.41
C GLN A 161 14.97 6.10 -1.92
N ALA A 162 15.31 6.16 -0.62
CA ALA A 162 16.34 5.30 -0.04
C ALA A 162 15.93 3.82 0.05
N PHE A 163 14.65 3.50 -0.16
CA PHE A 163 14.12 2.14 0.02
C PHE A 163 13.59 1.54 -1.27
N SER A 164 13.90 0.28 -1.50
CA SER A 164 13.16 -0.60 -2.40
C SER A 164 12.42 -1.64 -1.55
N VAL A 165 11.10 -1.65 -1.61
CA VAL A 165 10.27 -2.49 -0.72
C VAL A 165 9.34 -3.37 -1.55
N VAL A 166 9.29 -4.66 -1.20
CA VAL A 166 8.25 -5.58 -1.62
C VAL A 166 7.49 -6.00 -0.36
N PHE A 167 6.24 -5.55 -0.24
CA PHE A 167 5.35 -5.97 0.85
C PHE A 167 4.67 -7.29 0.53
N GLN A 168 4.25 -8.02 1.54
CA GLN A 168 3.48 -9.25 1.42
C GLN A 168 2.17 -9.05 0.66
N ASP A 169 1.49 -7.93 0.92
CA ASP A 169 0.24 -7.50 0.31
C ASP A 169 0.45 -6.57 -0.89
N PHE A 170 1.49 -6.82 -1.68
CA PHE A 170 1.77 -6.00 -2.86
C PHE A 170 0.60 -6.01 -3.85
N HIS A 171 0.41 -4.88 -4.52
CA HIS A 171 -0.58 -4.74 -5.58
C HIS A 171 0.06 -4.27 -6.88
N LEU A 172 -0.44 -4.82 -7.99
CA LEU A 172 -0.20 -4.30 -9.33
C LEU A 172 -1.39 -3.43 -9.74
N PHE A 173 -1.12 -2.45 -10.57
CA PHE A 173 -2.14 -1.53 -11.06
C PHE A 173 -2.65 -1.95 -12.43
N SER A 174 -3.89 -1.56 -12.79
CA SER A 174 -4.43 -1.72 -14.14
C SER A 174 -3.76 -0.75 -15.12
N LEU A 175 -2.43 -0.84 -15.21
CA LEU A 175 -1.52 -0.07 -16.05
C LEU A 175 -0.68 -1.03 -16.90
N PRO A 176 0.02 -0.56 -17.92
CA PRO A 176 1.04 -1.34 -18.63
C PRO A 176 2.09 -1.94 -17.68
N LEU A 177 2.69 -3.05 -18.07
CA LEU A 177 3.67 -3.76 -17.24
C LEU A 177 4.91 -2.91 -16.96
N ASP A 178 5.41 -2.18 -17.95
CA ASP A 178 6.53 -1.24 -17.83
C ASP A 178 6.23 -0.11 -16.82
N GLU A 179 5.04 0.49 -16.88
CA GLU A 179 4.60 1.50 -15.90
C GLU A 179 4.43 0.91 -14.49
N ASN A 180 4.00 -0.35 -14.39
CA ASN A 180 3.93 -1.05 -13.11
C ASN A 180 5.31 -1.26 -12.50
N ILE A 181 6.33 -1.54 -13.29
CA ILE A 181 7.70 -1.76 -12.81
C ILE A 181 8.39 -0.43 -12.52
N ALA A 182 8.33 0.53 -13.43
CA ALA A 182 8.95 1.83 -13.26
C ALA A 182 8.26 2.69 -12.18
N ALA A 183 7.01 2.39 -11.86
CA ALA A 183 6.15 3.19 -10.97
C ALA A 183 6.09 4.68 -11.39
N GLY A 184 6.13 4.93 -12.72
CA GLY A 184 6.16 6.27 -13.31
C GLY A 184 6.02 6.22 -14.83
N THR A 185 6.05 7.40 -15.46
CA THR A 185 5.91 7.58 -16.90
C THR A 185 7.23 7.72 -17.66
N GLU A 186 8.29 8.09 -16.96
CA GLU A 186 9.66 8.12 -17.51
C GLU A 186 10.32 6.76 -17.26
N ILE A 187 10.53 5.99 -18.32
CA ILE A 187 10.99 4.61 -18.22
C ILE A 187 12.42 4.52 -18.79
N ASP A 188 13.35 4.08 -17.96
CA ASP A 188 14.67 3.64 -18.39
C ASP A 188 14.58 2.21 -18.93
N GLU A 189 14.63 2.08 -20.26
CA GLU A 189 14.49 0.80 -20.95
C GLU A 189 15.59 -0.20 -20.55
N ALA A 190 16.82 0.26 -20.33
CA ALA A 190 17.94 -0.61 -19.94
C ALA A 190 17.75 -1.17 -18.53
N ALA A 191 17.34 -0.33 -17.59
CA ALA A 191 17.02 -0.74 -16.22
C ALA A 191 15.80 -1.69 -16.18
N LEU A 192 14.79 -1.43 -17.02
CA LEU A 192 13.60 -2.27 -17.15
C LEU A 192 13.96 -3.67 -17.64
N GLN A 193 14.70 -3.78 -18.74
CA GLN A 193 15.11 -5.07 -19.30
C GLN A 193 16.01 -5.85 -18.33
N SER A 194 16.93 -5.15 -17.64
CA SER A 194 17.77 -5.74 -16.61
C SER A 194 16.94 -6.31 -15.45
N SER A 195 15.95 -5.56 -14.98
CA SER A 195 15.08 -6.01 -13.87
C SER A 195 14.25 -7.22 -14.28
N LEU A 196 13.67 -7.22 -15.49
CA LEU A 196 12.89 -8.33 -16.01
C LEU A 196 13.72 -9.60 -16.18
N ALA A 197 14.96 -9.48 -16.67
CA ALA A 197 15.88 -10.60 -16.83
C ALA A 197 16.25 -11.21 -15.47
N LYS A 198 16.54 -10.36 -14.48
CA LYS A 198 16.91 -10.80 -13.11
C LYS A 198 15.80 -11.58 -12.41
N VAL A 199 14.53 -11.33 -12.71
CA VAL A 199 13.39 -12.05 -12.13
C VAL A 199 12.85 -13.18 -13.02
N GLY A 200 13.48 -13.45 -14.16
CA GLY A 200 13.08 -14.50 -15.08
C GLY A 200 11.74 -14.24 -15.75
N LEU A 201 11.38 -12.98 -16.03
CA LEU A 201 10.14 -12.62 -16.74
C LEU A 201 10.34 -12.34 -18.23
N THR A 202 11.56 -12.38 -18.76
CA THR A 202 11.88 -12.03 -20.14
C THR A 202 11.06 -12.85 -21.15
N ASP A 203 11.04 -14.18 -21.02
CA ASP A 203 10.31 -15.07 -21.92
C ASP A 203 8.79 -14.86 -21.84
N ARG A 204 8.30 -14.61 -20.63
CA ARG A 204 6.89 -14.31 -20.42
C ARG A 204 6.48 -13.01 -21.10
N VAL A 205 7.30 -11.97 -20.98
CA VAL A 205 7.05 -10.66 -21.62
C VAL A 205 7.00 -10.80 -23.15
N GLN A 206 7.84 -11.63 -23.77
CA GLN A 206 7.80 -11.89 -25.21
C GLN A 206 6.49 -12.55 -25.66
N GLN A 207 5.82 -13.30 -24.78
CA GLN A 207 4.53 -13.95 -25.05
C GLN A 207 3.34 -13.02 -24.86
N LEU A 208 3.52 -11.85 -24.25
CA LEU A 208 2.45 -10.89 -24.05
C LEU A 208 2.09 -10.16 -25.34
N PRO A 209 0.81 -9.81 -25.58
CA PRO A 209 0.34 -9.24 -26.84
C PRO A 209 1.07 -7.97 -27.30
N GLN A 210 1.53 -7.14 -26.35
CA GLN A 210 2.25 -5.88 -26.60
C GLN A 210 3.59 -5.84 -25.81
N GLY A 211 4.15 -7.00 -25.46
CA GLY A 211 5.36 -7.08 -24.66
C GLY A 211 5.22 -6.34 -23.33
N VAL A 212 6.21 -5.52 -22.97
CA VAL A 212 6.20 -4.73 -21.73
C VAL A 212 5.05 -3.71 -21.65
N ARG A 213 4.51 -3.27 -22.78
CA ARG A 213 3.38 -2.33 -22.85
C ARG A 213 2.02 -2.99 -22.71
N THR A 214 1.98 -4.29 -22.45
CA THR A 214 0.73 -5.01 -22.21
C THR A 214 0.10 -4.52 -20.90
N ARG A 215 -1.15 -4.07 -20.97
CA ARG A 215 -1.92 -3.63 -19.83
C ARG A 215 -2.28 -4.83 -18.94
N LEU A 216 -2.12 -4.68 -17.64
CA LEU A 216 -2.52 -5.69 -16.68
C LEU A 216 -3.99 -5.53 -16.30
N TYR A 217 -4.60 -6.64 -15.89
CA TYR A 217 -6.01 -6.79 -15.53
C TYR A 217 -6.99 -6.52 -16.67
N ASN A 218 -7.84 -7.50 -16.92
CA ASN A 218 -8.83 -7.47 -18.01
C ASN A 218 -10.13 -6.74 -17.62
N ASN A 219 -10.03 -5.54 -17.05
CA ASN A 219 -11.21 -4.78 -16.60
C ASN A 219 -12.08 -4.28 -17.77
N ASN A 220 -11.53 -4.12 -18.98
CA ASN A 220 -12.20 -3.57 -20.16
C ASN A 220 -12.05 -4.44 -21.42
N GLY A 221 -11.75 -5.74 -21.28
CA GLY A 221 -11.63 -6.67 -22.43
C GLY A 221 -10.28 -6.65 -23.16
N SER A 222 -9.30 -5.86 -22.72
CA SER A 222 -8.01 -5.71 -23.44
C SER A 222 -6.75 -5.97 -22.59
N GLY A 223 -6.88 -6.29 -21.32
CA GLY A 223 -5.75 -6.56 -20.43
C GLY A 223 -5.46 -8.06 -20.25
N VAL A 224 -4.32 -8.36 -19.65
CA VAL A 224 -3.87 -9.72 -19.34
C VAL A 224 -3.74 -9.88 -17.82
N ASP A 225 -4.26 -10.98 -17.30
CA ASP A 225 -4.05 -11.36 -15.91
C ASP A 225 -2.74 -12.16 -15.78
N LEU A 226 -1.93 -11.80 -14.80
CA LEU A 226 -0.72 -12.52 -14.44
C LEU A 226 -1.06 -13.61 -13.42
N SER A 227 -0.35 -14.73 -13.46
CA SER A 227 -0.38 -15.70 -12.37
C SER A 227 0.18 -15.08 -11.07
N GLY A 228 -0.14 -15.65 -9.91
CA GLY A 228 0.37 -15.16 -8.64
C GLY A 228 1.90 -15.05 -8.59
N GLY A 229 2.61 -16.05 -9.14
CA GLY A 229 4.06 -16.04 -9.23
C GLY A 229 4.62 -14.98 -10.20
N GLU A 230 3.95 -14.74 -11.34
CA GLU A 230 4.33 -13.68 -12.28
C GLU A 230 4.08 -12.28 -11.67
N ALA A 231 2.97 -12.09 -10.97
CA ALA A 231 2.66 -10.86 -10.27
C ALA A 231 3.69 -10.56 -9.18
N GLN A 232 4.09 -11.59 -8.43
CA GLN A 232 5.12 -11.47 -7.41
C GLN A 232 6.49 -11.11 -8.00
N ARG A 233 6.92 -11.79 -9.06
CA ARG A 233 8.14 -11.45 -9.80
C ARG A 233 8.10 -10.03 -10.37
N THR A 234 6.93 -9.55 -10.80
CA THR A 234 6.74 -8.16 -11.23
C THR A 234 6.95 -7.17 -10.08
N ALA A 235 6.44 -7.47 -8.88
CA ALA A 235 6.68 -6.63 -7.70
C ALA A 235 8.16 -6.59 -7.31
N ILE A 236 8.87 -7.72 -7.45
CA ILE A 236 10.31 -7.78 -7.24
C ILE A 236 11.05 -6.98 -8.31
N ALA A 237 10.66 -7.10 -9.61
CA ALA A 237 11.24 -6.30 -10.68
C ALA A 237 11.10 -4.79 -10.43
N ARG A 238 9.97 -4.33 -9.87
CA ARG A 238 9.76 -2.94 -9.42
C ARG A 238 10.80 -2.51 -8.39
N ALA A 239 11.06 -3.36 -7.39
CA ALA A 239 12.07 -3.06 -6.36
C ALA A 239 13.49 -3.00 -6.94
N LEU A 240 13.81 -3.86 -7.90
CA LEU A 240 15.09 -3.89 -8.59
C LEU A 240 15.29 -2.70 -9.53
N TYR A 241 14.24 -2.32 -10.26
CA TYR A 241 14.24 -1.17 -11.14
C TYR A 241 14.55 0.13 -10.38
N LYS A 242 13.98 0.27 -9.18
CA LYS A 242 14.24 1.43 -8.31
C LYS A 242 15.69 1.51 -7.83
N ASP A 243 16.36 0.39 -7.70
CA ASP A 243 17.79 0.26 -7.35
C ASP A 243 18.23 1.03 -6.09
N ALA A 244 17.34 1.09 -5.08
CA ALA A 244 17.62 1.80 -3.84
C ALA A 244 18.72 1.11 -3.00
N PRO A 245 19.45 1.88 -2.16
CA PRO A 245 20.53 1.35 -1.31
C PRO A 245 20.06 0.44 -0.19
N PHE A 246 18.79 0.59 0.24
CA PHE A 246 18.18 -0.26 1.27
C PHE A 246 17.03 -1.08 0.69
N VAL A 247 17.12 -2.40 0.79
CA VAL A 247 16.15 -3.33 0.20
C VAL A 247 15.38 -4.05 1.29
N ILE A 248 14.06 -4.03 1.21
CA ILE A 248 13.18 -4.71 2.16
C ILE A 248 12.29 -5.68 1.41
N LEU A 249 12.28 -6.93 1.86
CA LEU A 249 11.47 -7.99 1.26
C LEU A 249 10.64 -8.64 2.37
N ASP A 250 9.33 -8.38 2.34
CA ASP A 250 8.36 -8.94 3.29
C ASP A 250 7.67 -10.13 2.63
N GLU A 251 8.09 -11.35 2.97
CA GLU A 251 7.61 -12.63 2.44
C GLU A 251 7.55 -12.69 0.90
N PRO A 252 8.66 -12.38 0.22
CA PRO A 252 8.66 -12.17 -1.24
C PRO A 252 8.43 -13.45 -2.04
N THR A 253 8.26 -14.61 -1.41
CA THR A 253 8.15 -15.93 -2.06
C THR A 253 6.90 -16.70 -1.63
N ALA A 254 5.94 -16.06 -0.95
CA ALA A 254 4.76 -16.72 -0.40
C ALA A 254 3.91 -17.46 -1.46
N ALA A 255 3.89 -16.99 -2.71
CA ALA A 255 3.13 -17.57 -3.82
C ALA A 255 3.96 -18.50 -4.73
N LEU A 256 5.23 -18.79 -4.39
CA LEU A 256 6.15 -19.57 -5.21
C LEU A 256 6.30 -21.01 -4.68
N ASP A 257 6.55 -21.93 -5.61
CA ASP A 257 6.97 -23.28 -5.26
C ASP A 257 8.40 -23.29 -4.68
N PRO A 258 8.82 -24.34 -3.95
CA PRO A 258 10.11 -24.38 -3.28
C PRO A 258 11.34 -24.25 -4.20
N ILE A 259 11.23 -24.68 -5.47
CA ILE A 259 12.34 -24.61 -6.43
C ILE A 259 12.47 -23.17 -6.93
N ALA A 260 11.39 -22.57 -7.38
CA ALA A 260 11.36 -21.17 -7.80
C ALA A 260 11.75 -20.21 -6.65
N GLU A 261 11.40 -20.57 -5.41
CA GLU A 261 11.81 -19.83 -4.23
C GLU A 261 13.35 -19.87 -4.05
N ALA A 262 13.96 -21.04 -4.10
CA ALA A 262 15.42 -21.18 -3.94
C ALA A 262 16.17 -20.37 -5.02
N GLU A 263 15.71 -20.42 -6.27
CA GLU A 263 16.27 -19.63 -7.38
C GLU A 263 16.17 -18.12 -7.10
N ILE A 264 15.03 -17.67 -6.59
CA ILE A 264 14.83 -16.25 -6.26
C ILE A 264 15.71 -15.81 -5.09
N TYR A 265 15.90 -16.62 -4.04
CA TYR A 265 16.79 -16.27 -2.94
C TYR A 265 18.25 -16.23 -3.38
N GLU A 266 18.70 -17.12 -4.25
CA GLU A 266 20.03 -17.06 -4.84
C GLU A 266 20.22 -15.77 -5.66
N GLN A 267 19.22 -15.43 -6.49
CA GLN A 267 19.19 -14.17 -7.23
C GLN A 267 19.18 -12.96 -6.28
N PHE A 268 18.38 -12.98 -5.21
CA PHE A 268 18.38 -11.90 -4.21
C PHE A 268 19.74 -11.71 -3.56
N SER A 269 20.46 -12.76 -3.25
CA SER A 269 21.80 -12.65 -2.70
C SER A 269 22.74 -11.88 -3.64
N GLN A 270 22.61 -12.10 -4.96
CA GLN A 270 23.38 -11.37 -5.98
C GLN A 270 22.88 -9.92 -6.16
N MET A 271 21.56 -9.72 -6.13
CA MET A 271 20.91 -8.40 -6.33
C MET A 271 21.15 -7.43 -5.18
N THR A 272 21.33 -7.94 -3.97
CA THR A 272 21.59 -7.15 -2.76
C THR A 272 23.07 -7.08 -2.43
N ALA A 273 23.95 -7.53 -3.34
CA ALA A 273 25.39 -7.42 -3.15
C ALA A 273 25.80 -5.95 -2.97
N GLY A 274 26.41 -5.63 -1.84
CA GLY A 274 26.82 -4.28 -1.48
C GLY A 274 25.69 -3.37 -0.97
N LYS A 275 24.45 -3.87 -0.82
CA LYS A 275 23.32 -3.15 -0.27
C LYS A 275 22.93 -3.67 1.10
N THR A 276 22.35 -2.82 1.92
CA THR A 276 21.71 -3.26 3.16
C THR A 276 20.35 -3.88 2.84
N ALA A 277 20.10 -5.09 3.32
CA ALA A 277 18.86 -5.80 3.03
C ALA A 277 18.20 -6.38 4.28
N VAL A 278 16.89 -6.24 4.38
CA VAL A 278 16.06 -6.86 5.43
C VAL A 278 15.07 -7.82 4.78
N TYR A 279 15.13 -9.06 5.22
CA TYR A 279 14.27 -10.14 4.75
C TYR A 279 13.33 -10.55 5.88
N ILE A 280 12.03 -10.47 5.65
CA ILE A 280 11.05 -11.17 6.47
C ILE A 280 10.72 -12.47 5.78
N SER A 281 10.94 -13.58 6.45
CA SER A 281 10.58 -14.89 5.94
C SER A 281 9.92 -15.74 7.02
N HIS A 282 8.89 -16.46 6.63
CA HIS A 282 8.34 -17.56 7.43
C HIS A 282 9.06 -18.88 7.18
N ARG A 283 9.92 -18.95 6.16
CA ARG A 283 10.70 -20.16 5.85
C ARG A 283 12.11 -20.02 6.39
N MET A 284 12.40 -20.82 7.41
CA MET A 284 13.71 -20.76 8.10
C MET A 284 14.89 -21.15 7.20
N SER A 285 14.66 -21.91 6.11
CA SER A 285 15.68 -22.27 5.13
C SER A 285 16.33 -21.05 4.46
N SER A 286 15.56 -19.99 4.24
CA SER A 286 16.05 -18.74 3.64
C SER A 286 16.94 -17.91 4.57
N CYS A 287 16.83 -18.11 5.88
CA CYS A 287 17.64 -17.37 6.86
C CYS A 287 19.14 -17.73 6.79
N LYS A 288 19.48 -18.88 6.22
CA LYS A 288 20.89 -19.31 6.02
C LYS A 288 21.70 -18.39 5.10
N PHE A 289 21.03 -17.66 4.22
CA PHE A 289 21.66 -16.72 3.28
C PHE A 289 21.88 -15.33 3.88
N CYS A 290 21.44 -15.11 5.14
CA CYS A 290 21.55 -13.84 5.83
C CYS A 290 22.76 -13.85 6.77
N ASP A 291 23.41 -12.67 6.87
CA ASP A 291 24.56 -12.46 7.74
C ASP A 291 24.15 -12.40 9.21
N ARG A 292 22.92 -11.92 9.48
CA ARG A 292 22.37 -11.75 10.80
C ARG A 292 20.88 -12.12 10.84
N ILE A 293 20.44 -12.64 11.96
CA ILE A 293 19.07 -13.03 12.21
C ILE A 293 18.59 -12.35 13.49
N ILE A 294 17.47 -11.64 13.39
CA ILE A 294 16.78 -11.01 14.52
C ILE A 294 15.46 -11.73 14.74
N VAL A 295 15.24 -12.23 15.93
CA VAL A 295 14.01 -12.90 16.32
C VAL A 295 13.13 -11.93 17.09
N LEU A 296 11.95 -11.63 16.52
CA LEU A 296 10.88 -10.92 17.22
C LEU A 296 9.95 -11.92 17.90
N ASP A 297 9.66 -11.66 19.17
CA ASP A 297 8.63 -12.37 19.91
C ASP A 297 7.83 -11.38 20.78
N HIS A 298 6.51 -11.44 20.69
CA HIS A 298 5.60 -10.55 21.42
C HIS A 298 6.00 -9.05 21.37
N GLY A 299 6.35 -8.57 20.18
CA GLY A 299 6.69 -7.15 19.96
C GLY A 299 8.07 -6.73 20.45
N ARG A 300 8.91 -7.65 20.91
CA ARG A 300 10.26 -7.38 21.42
C ARG A 300 11.32 -8.18 20.67
N ILE A 301 12.55 -7.70 20.68
CA ILE A 301 13.67 -8.48 20.19
C ILE A 301 14.01 -9.53 21.25
N ALA A 302 13.84 -10.79 20.88
CA ALA A 302 14.09 -11.94 21.76
C ALA A 302 15.50 -12.51 21.57
N GLU A 303 15.95 -12.60 20.31
CA GLU A 303 17.27 -13.15 19.96
C GLU A 303 17.87 -12.36 18.80
N ASP A 304 19.20 -12.31 18.77
CA ASP A 304 19.99 -11.61 17.76
C ASP A 304 21.30 -12.34 17.57
N GLY A 305 21.61 -12.76 16.34
CA GLY A 305 22.84 -13.52 16.06
C GLY A 305 22.90 -14.08 14.65
N THR A 306 23.85 -14.97 14.41
CA THR A 306 23.98 -15.73 13.16
C THR A 306 23.18 -17.04 13.22
N HIS A 307 22.94 -17.65 12.07
CA HIS A 307 22.28 -18.96 11.97
C HIS A 307 22.85 -19.99 12.94
N ASP A 308 24.18 -20.14 12.92
CA ASP A 308 24.85 -21.15 13.72
C ASP A 308 24.81 -20.86 15.22
N THR A 309 24.99 -19.59 15.60
CA THR A 309 24.91 -19.17 17.02
C THR A 309 23.52 -19.36 17.60
N LEU A 310 22.48 -19.00 16.84
CA LEU A 310 21.10 -19.13 17.31
C LEU A 310 20.62 -20.59 17.36
N LEU A 311 21.09 -21.45 16.48
CA LEU A 311 20.84 -22.89 16.57
C LEU A 311 21.51 -23.49 17.82
N ALA A 312 22.76 -23.13 18.07
CA ALA A 312 23.50 -23.63 19.23
C ALA A 312 22.92 -23.21 20.56
N ASN A 313 22.22 -22.05 20.59
CA ASN A 313 21.55 -21.54 21.80
C ASN A 313 20.27 -22.31 22.18
N HIS A 314 19.73 -23.15 21.29
CA HIS A 314 18.47 -23.91 21.50
C HIS A 314 17.30 -23.04 21.93
N GLY A 315 17.23 -21.79 21.45
CA GLY A 315 16.21 -20.81 21.80
C GLY A 315 14.99 -20.86 20.88
N ILE A 316 14.33 -19.70 20.72
CA ILE A 316 13.14 -19.54 19.89
C ILE A 316 13.46 -19.85 18.43
N TYR A 317 14.61 -19.34 17.93
CA TYR A 317 15.03 -19.58 16.56
C TYR A 317 15.23 -21.08 16.26
N ALA A 318 15.96 -21.77 17.12
CA ALA A 318 16.21 -23.21 16.96
C ALA A 318 14.91 -24.00 16.94
N ASN A 319 13.98 -23.68 17.85
CA ASN A 319 12.68 -24.35 17.92
C ASN A 319 11.85 -24.12 16.64
N LEU A 320 11.81 -22.87 16.12
CA LEU A 320 11.14 -22.55 14.85
C LEU A 320 11.76 -23.29 13.68
N TYR A 321 13.09 -23.37 13.62
CA TYR A 321 13.84 -24.04 12.57
C TYR A 321 13.60 -25.55 12.58
N GLU A 322 13.73 -26.21 13.74
CA GLU A 322 13.51 -27.64 13.90
C GLU A 322 12.06 -28.04 13.60
N THR A 323 11.11 -27.24 14.07
CA THR A 323 9.69 -27.49 13.79
C THR A 323 9.42 -27.47 12.29
N GLN A 324 9.99 -26.51 11.55
CA GLN A 324 9.81 -26.46 10.09
C GLN A 324 10.55 -27.60 9.38
N ALA A 325 11.75 -27.95 9.81
CA ALA A 325 12.52 -29.04 9.21
C ALA A 325 11.76 -30.39 9.25
N GLN A 326 10.96 -30.63 10.31
CA GLN A 326 10.15 -31.84 10.43
C GLN A 326 9.01 -31.94 9.40
N TYR A 327 8.53 -30.82 8.84
CA TYR A 327 7.46 -30.82 7.83
C TYR A 327 7.99 -30.96 6.39
N TYR A 328 9.29 -30.86 6.18
CA TYR A 328 9.92 -30.94 4.85
C TYR A 328 10.75 -32.24 4.66
N THR A 329 10.77 -33.12 5.67
CA THR A 329 11.28 -34.49 5.59
C THR A 329 10.14 -35.47 5.41
#